data_80747352a0bb30886725ff11f2ca96c1
#
_entry.id   80747352a0bb30886725ff11f2ca96c1
#
_cell.length_a   1.000
_cell.length_b   1.000
_cell.length_c   1.000
_cell.angle_alpha   90.00
_cell.angle_beta   90.00
_cell.angle_gamma   90.00
#
_symmetry.space_group_name_H-M   'P 1'
#
loop_
_entity.id
_entity.type
_entity.pdbx_description
1 polymer ?
#
loop_
_entity_poly.entity_id
_entity_poly.type
_entity_poly.pdbx_seq_one_letter_code
_entity_poly.pdbx_strand_id
1 'polypeptide(L)'
;MEYEYFSQRGMEDKLQEFILMINNKERGGFNAMLAPRLVAADWEQRCCTLAYYAEPWMSNPAGITHGGILSAAADLTMGMLSIYLAQGNGITPSASISVNYLLPVPLEKDFWVTATADHIGRHLNQFTCSIVSAKEPDKPCVTAIGTYYVHKLYKEK
;
A
#
# COMPACT_ATOMS: atom_id res chain seq x y z
N MET A 1 -25.31 12.16 4.58
CA MET A 1 -24.42 13.16 3.96
C MET A 1 -23.61 12.43 2.89
N GLU A 2 -23.82 12.78 1.63
CA GLU A 2 -22.99 12.28 0.53
C GLU A 2 -21.61 12.92 0.67
N TYR A 3 -20.60 12.08 0.96
CA TYR A 3 -19.23 12.55 1.00
C TYR A 3 -18.70 12.68 -0.43
N GLU A 4 -18.04 13.78 -0.71
CA GLU A 4 -17.27 13.90 -1.94
C GLU A 4 -16.17 12.83 -1.93
N TYR A 5 -16.21 11.90 -2.87
CA TYR A 5 -15.28 10.76 -2.95
C TYR A 5 -13.82 11.25 -2.98
N PHE A 6 -13.52 12.25 -3.80
CA PHE A 6 -12.22 12.88 -3.92
C PHE A 6 -12.07 14.05 -2.95
N SER A 7 -11.89 13.73 -1.68
CA SER A 7 -11.66 14.66 -0.58
C SER A 7 -10.80 13.99 0.48
N GLN A 8 -10.27 14.76 1.42
CA GLN A 8 -9.51 14.22 2.55
C GLN A 8 -10.31 13.12 3.28
N ARG A 9 -11.54 13.43 3.64
CA ARG A 9 -12.41 12.48 4.36
C ARG A 9 -12.80 11.28 3.50
N GLY A 10 -13.12 11.51 2.23
CA GLY A 10 -13.45 10.44 1.30
C GLY A 10 -12.29 9.46 1.12
N MET A 11 -11.05 9.97 1.09
CA MET A 11 -9.84 9.15 1.01
C MET A 11 -9.64 8.30 2.27
N GLU A 12 -9.74 8.92 3.45
CA GLU A 12 -9.59 8.22 4.73
C GLU A 12 -10.64 7.10 4.88
N ASP A 13 -11.92 7.43 4.66
CA ASP A 13 -13.03 6.48 4.78
C ASP A 13 -12.88 5.30 3.81
N LYS A 14 -12.49 5.55 2.55
CA LYS A 14 -12.34 4.50 1.55
C LYS A 14 -11.11 3.62 1.77
N LEU A 15 -9.99 4.19 2.15
CA LEU A 15 -8.80 3.40 2.51
C LEU A 15 -9.08 2.53 3.74
N GLN A 16 -9.79 3.05 4.74
CA GLN A 16 -10.19 2.27 5.90
C GLN A 16 -11.17 1.13 5.52
N GLU A 17 -12.12 1.38 4.62
CA GLU A 17 -13.03 0.34 4.10
C GLU A 17 -12.24 -0.78 3.39
N PHE A 18 -11.25 -0.44 2.54
CA PHE A 18 -10.39 -1.42 1.88
C PHE A 18 -9.58 -2.24 2.88
N ILE A 19 -9.03 -1.60 3.91
CA ILE A 19 -8.28 -2.28 4.98
C ILE A 19 -9.16 -3.28 5.72
N LEU A 20 -10.37 -2.89 6.09
CA LEU A 20 -11.32 -3.79 6.76
C LEU A 20 -11.67 -4.99 5.88
N MET A 21 -11.84 -4.77 4.58
CA MET A 21 -12.10 -5.85 3.63
C MET A 21 -10.90 -6.80 3.47
N ILE A 22 -9.67 -6.26 3.43
CA ILE A 22 -8.43 -7.04 3.33
C ILE A 22 -8.23 -7.86 4.60
N ASN A 23 -8.41 -7.26 5.77
CA ASN A 23 -8.17 -7.89 7.07
C ASN A 23 -9.27 -8.88 7.48
N ASN A 24 -10.30 -9.06 6.67
CA ASN A 24 -11.34 -10.06 6.93
C ASN A 24 -10.74 -11.47 6.87
N LYS A 25 -10.57 -12.09 8.04
CA LYS A 25 -9.97 -13.42 8.21
C LYS A 25 -10.75 -14.53 7.50
N GLU A 26 -12.05 -14.37 7.27
CA GLU A 26 -12.87 -15.35 6.56
C GLU A 26 -12.52 -15.42 5.06
N ARG A 27 -12.06 -14.31 4.49
CA ARG A 27 -11.58 -14.27 3.11
C ARG A 27 -10.21 -14.91 2.97
N GLY A 28 -9.39 -14.84 4.01
CA GLY A 28 -8.02 -15.33 4.00
C GLY A 28 -7.13 -14.62 2.97
N GLY A 29 -6.06 -15.28 2.58
CA GLY A 29 -5.13 -14.81 1.57
C GLY A 29 -3.95 -14.02 2.12
N PHE A 30 -2.96 -13.79 1.26
CA PHE A 30 -1.68 -13.21 1.61
C PHE A 30 -1.81 -11.79 2.19
N ASN A 31 -2.66 -10.95 1.59
CA ASN A 31 -2.86 -9.58 2.06
C ASN A 31 -3.43 -9.51 3.48
N ALA A 32 -4.32 -10.46 3.84
CA ALA A 32 -4.84 -10.56 5.20
C ALA A 32 -3.76 -10.94 6.22
N MET A 33 -2.75 -11.71 5.79
CA MET A 33 -1.60 -12.06 6.65
C MET A 33 -0.68 -10.86 6.91
N LEU A 34 -0.61 -9.91 6.00
CA LEU A 34 0.14 -8.66 6.18
C LEU A 34 -0.53 -7.72 7.17
N ALA A 35 -1.85 -7.82 7.33
CA ALA A 35 -2.68 -7.08 8.29
C ALA A 35 -2.40 -5.57 8.33
N PRO A 36 -2.52 -4.83 7.21
CA PRO A 36 -2.25 -3.40 7.16
C PRO A 36 -3.16 -2.60 8.08
N ARG A 37 -2.66 -1.48 8.57
CA ARG A 37 -3.42 -0.48 9.35
C ARG A 37 -3.18 0.91 8.78
N LEU A 38 -4.22 1.73 8.65
CA LEU A 38 -4.08 3.11 8.18
C LEU A 38 -3.40 3.95 9.26
N VAL A 39 -2.34 4.65 8.87
CA VAL A 39 -1.63 5.63 9.72
C VAL A 39 -2.02 7.04 9.31
N ALA A 40 -1.96 7.33 8.01
CA ALA A 40 -2.26 8.65 7.47
C ALA A 40 -2.74 8.55 6.02
N ALA A 41 -3.54 9.53 5.62
CA ALA A 41 -3.87 9.81 4.24
C ALA A 41 -3.80 11.32 4.01
N ASP A 42 -3.33 11.74 2.86
CA ASP A 42 -3.26 13.15 2.45
C ASP A 42 -3.76 13.25 1.00
N TRP A 43 -4.96 13.82 0.87
CA TRP A 43 -5.59 13.99 -0.41
C TRP A 43 -4.85 15.00 -1.31
N GLU A 44 -4.34 16.09 -0.74
CA GLU A 44 -3.65 17.12 -1.50
C GLU A 44 -2.33 16.61 -2.09
N GLN A 45 -1.59 15.84 -1.30
CA GLN A 45 -0.35 15.19 -1.72
C GLN A 45 -0.59 13.86 -2.44
N ARG A 46 -1.84 13.37 -2.49
CA ARG A 46 -2.20 12.07 -3.07
C ARG A 46 -1.33 10.94 -2.54
N CYS A 47 -1.16 10.89 -1.24
CA CYS A 47 -0.37 9.87 -0.59
C CYS A 47 -1.10 9.22 0.58
N CYS A 48 -0.69 8.00 0.92
CA CYS A 48 -1.15 7.32 2.13
C CYS A 48 0.00 6.57 2.79
N THR A 49 -0.11 6.41 4.11
CA THR A 49 0.82 5.63 4.91
C THR A 49 0.08 4.52 5.62
N LEU A 50 0.53 3.29 5.43
CA LEU A 50 0.06 2.11 6.13
C LEU A 50 1.14 1.60 7.09
N ALA A 51 0.73 1.15 8.27
CA ALA A 51 1.57 0.42 9.19
C ALA A 51 1.39 -1.08 9.03
N TYR A 52 2.48 -1.80 9.16
CA TYR A 52 2.57 -3.25 9.19
C TYR A 52 3.38 -3.67 10.41
N TYR A 53 3.08 -4.83 10.96
CA TYR A 53 3.90 -5.42 12.00
C TYR A 53 4.74 -6.55 11.42
N ALA A 54 6.06 -6.51 11.62
CA ALA A 54 6.98 -7.53 11.12
C ALA A 54 6.92 -8.79 12.00
N GLU A 55 6.03 -9.70 11.67
CA GLU A 55 5.83 -10.96 12.37
C GLU A 55 7.06 -11.90 12.24
N PRO A 56 7.31 -12.79 13.23
CA PRO A 56 8.44 -13.72 13.17
C PRO A 56 8.50 -14.60 11.91
N TRP A 57 7.33 -14.98 11.34
CA TRP A 57 7.26 -15.79 10.12
C TRP A 57 7.74 -15.02 8.86
N MET A 58 7.82 -13.71 8.94
CA MET A 58 8.31 -12.84 7.85
C MET A 58 9.84 -12.79 7.77
N SER A 59 10.55 -13.58 8.57
CA SER A 59 12.01 -13.54 8.65
C SER A 59 12.69 -14.13 7.41
N ASN A 60 13.88 -13.62 7.13
CA ASN A 60 14.85 -14.24 6.25
C ASN A 60 15.95 -14.97 7.09
N PRO A 61 16.89 -15.71 6.45
CA PRO A 61 17.97 -16.39 7.18
C PRO A 61 18.87 -15.48 8.02
N ALA A 62 18.90 -14.16 7.76
CA ALA A 62 19.64 -13.18 8.55
C ALA A 62 18.88 -12.68 9.79
N GLY A 63 17.66 -13.16 10.04
CA GLY A 63 16.86 -12.77 11.20
C GLY A 63 16.23 -11.36 11.10
N ILE A 64 16.06 -10.85 9.89
CA ILE A 64 15.38 -9.58 9.60
C ILE A 64 14.19 -9.82 8.68
N THR A 65 13.34 -8.83 8.51
CA THR A 65 12.18 -8.94 7.61
C THR A 65 12.62 -9.25 6.18
N HIS A 66 12.04 -10.30 5.60
CA HIS A 66 12.35 -10.76 4.26
C HIS A 66 12.01 -9.68 3.20
N GLY A 67 12.93 -9.46 2.25
CA GLY A 67 12.73 -8.48 1.18
C GLY A 67 11.44 -8.68 0.38
N GLY A 68 11.05 -9.93 0.13
CA GLY A 68 9.78 -10.27 -0.52
C GLY A 68 8.54 -9.79 0.24
N ILE A 69 8.58 -9.79 1.57
CA ILE A 69 7.51 -9.22 2.42
C ILE A 69 7.44 -7.69 2.27
N LEU A 70 8.61 -7.03 2.28
CA LEU A 70 8.68 -5.58 2.09
C LEU A 70 8.22 -5.16 0.70
N SER A 71 8.57 -5.92 -0.34
CA SER A 71 8.04 -5.72 -1.69
C SER A 71 6.53 -5.88 -1.75
N ALA A 72 5.98 -6.90 -1.09
CA ALA A 72 4.55 -7.15 -1.05
C ALA A 72 3.79 -6.05 -0.28
N ALA A 73 4.35 -5.55 0.82
CA ALA A 73 3.77 -4.43 1.55
C ALA A 73 3.78 -3.13 0.72
N ALA A 74 4.85 -2.88 -0.05
CA ALA A 74 4.92 -1.78 -1.00
C ALA A 74 3.87 -1.92 -2.11
N ASP A 75 3.76 -3.11 -2.72
CA ASP A 75 2.75 -3.42 -3.74
C ASP A 75 1.34 -3.19 -3.22
N LEU A 76 1.02 -3.74 -2.05
CA LEU A 76 -0.30 -3.58 -1.44
C LEU A 76 -0.64 -2.12 -1.18
N THR A 77 0.30 -1.33 -0.63
CA THR A 77 0.05 0.08 -0.29
C THR A 77 -0.16 0.92 -1.55
N MET A 78 0.71 0.79 -2.56
CA MET A 78 0.57 1.48 -3.85
C MET A 78 -0.70 1.03 -4.58
N GLY A 79 -1.02 -0.27 -4.55
CA GLY A 79 -2.21 -0.85 -5.17
C GLY A 79 -3.51 -0.32 -4.55
N MET A 80 -3.58 -0.20 -3.23
CA MET A 80 -4.74 0.39 -2.53
C MET A 80 -4.95 1.85 -2.91
N LEU A 81 -3.88 2.63 -2.94
CA LEU A 81 -3.94 4.03 -3.38
C LEU A 81 -4.37 4.12 -4.85
N SER A 82 -3.86 3.23 -5.70
CA SER A 82 -4.25 3.15 -7.12
C SER A 82 -5.73 2.85 -7.31
N ILE A 83 -6.28 1.88 -6.55
CA ILE A 83 -7.73 1.55 -6.59
C ILE A 83 -8.57 2.74 -6.16
N TYR A 84 -8.18 3.44 -5.10
CA TYR A 84 -8.87 4.64 -4.64
C TYR A 84 -8.88 5.72 -5.74
N LEU A 85 -7.72 6.04 -6.30
CA LEU A 85 -7.58 7.08 -7.34
C LEU A 85 -8.25 6.69 -8.66
N ALA A 86 -8.47 5.40 -8.92
CA ALA A 86 -9.29 4.88 -10.01
C ALA A 86 -10.81 4.84 -9.69
N GLN A 87 -11.25 5.50 -8.63
CA GLN A 87 -12.65 5.58 -8.16
C GLN A 87 -13.22 4.25 -7.64
N GLY A 88 -12.40 3.28 -7.29
CA GLY A 88 -12.86 1.96 -6.86
C GLY A 88 -13.63 1.17 -7.92
N ASN A 89 -13.69 1.67 -9.16
CA ASN A 89 -14.48 1.10 -10.25
C ASN A 89 -13.74 0.02 -11.05
N GLY A 90 -12.80 -0.66 -10.42
CA GLY A 90 -12.04 -1.68 -11.09
C GLY A 90 -10.94 -2.26 -10.21
N ILE A 91 -10.16 -3.14 -10.80
CA ILE A 91 -8.91 -3.63 -10.24
C ILE A 91 -7.75 -2.87 -10.87
N THR A 92 -6.70 -2.66 -10.08
CA THR A 92 -5.48 -2.02 -10.55
C THR A 92 -4.28 -2.94 -10.30
N PRO A 93 -4.13 -4.02 -11.10
CA PRO A 93 -3.01 -4.92 -10.93
C PRO A 93 -1.69 -4.21 -11.22
N SER A 94 -0.65 -4.60 -10.47
CA SER A 94 0.71 -4.13 -10.72
C SER A 94 1.21 -4.61 -12.08
N ALA A 95 1.67 -3.68 -12.90
CA ALA A 95 2.32 -3.97 -14.19
C ALA A 95 3.83 -4.13 -14.01
N SER A 96 4.44 -3.34 -13.12
CA SER A 96 5.85 -3.46 -12.76
C SER A 96 6.09 -2.84 -11.38
N ILE A 97 7.06 -3.39 -10.65
CA ILE A 97 7.56 -2.84 -9.40
C ILE A 97 9.08 -2.98 -9.40
N SER A 98 9.77 -1.89 -9.08
CA SER A 98 11.22 -1.88 -8.85
C SER A 98 11.48 -1.51 -7.40
N VAL A 99 12.26 -2.31 -6.69
CA VAL A 99 12.49 -2.18 -5.25
C VAL A 99 13.97 -2.11 -4.96
N ASN A 100 14.38 -1.14 -4.13
CA ASN A 100 15.73 -1.02 -3.60
C ASN A 100 15.72 -1.20 -2.09
N TYR A 101 16.49 -2.17 -1.59
CA TYR A 101 16.65 -2.46 -0.17
C TYR A 101 17.89 -1.74 0.33
N LEU A 102 17.73 -0.77 1.21
CA LEU A 102 18.80 0.14 1.66
C LEU A 102 19.28 -0.21 3.07
N LEU A 103 18.34 -0.50 3.97
CA LEU A 103 18.59 -0.80 5.39
C LEU A 103 17.70 -1.96 5.83
N PRO A 104 18.13 -2.76 6.83
CA PRO A 104 17.32 -3.83 7.38
C PRO A 104 16.08 -3.30 8.10
N VAL A 105 14.96 -4.00 7.96
CA VAL A 105 13.75 -3.80 8.76
C VAL A 105 13.72 -4.89 9.84
N PRO A 106 13.80 -4.54 11.13
CA PRO A 106 13.81 -5.50 12.22
C PRO A 106 12.47 -6.24 12.34
N LEU A 107 12.53 -7.51 12.78
CA LEU A 107 11.34 -8.26 13.19
C LEU A 107 10.76 -7.73 14.50
N GLU A 108 9.52 -8.10 14.76
CA GLU A 108 8.77 -7.76 15.98
C GLU A 108 8.69 -6.25 16.24
N LYS A 109 8.64 -5.50 15.16
CA LYS A 109 8.49 -4.03 15.15
C LYS A 109 7.52 -3.59 14.05
N ASP A 110 6.90 -2.45 14.27
CA ASP A 110 6.15 -1.77 13.23
C ASP A 110 7.11 -1.18 12.18
N PHE A 111 6.70 -1.28 10.93
CA PHE A 111 7.27 -0.51 9.82
C PHE A 111 6.15 0.19 9.07
N TRP A 112 6.47 1.35 8.53
CA TRP A 112 5.51 2.16 7.80
C TRP A 112 5.86 2.21 6.32
N VAL A 113 4.82 2.12 5.52
CA VAL A 113 4.91 2.15 4.06
C VAL A 113 4.11 3.33 3.56
N THR A 114 4.79 4.30 2.96
CA THR A 114 4.16 5.49 2.37
C THR A 114 4.20 5.37 0.86
N ALA A 115 3.04 5.41 0.22
CA ALA A 115 2.89 5.48 -1.22
C ALA A 115 2.43 6.88 -1.62
N THR A 116 3.02 7.42 -2.68
CA THR A 116 2.67 8.73 -3.26
C THR A 116 2.39 8.56 -4.75
N ALA A 117 1.32 9.16 -5.24
CA ALA A 117 0.99 9.12 -6.65
C ALA A 117 1.80 10.17 -7.44
N ASP A 118 2.62 9.70 -8.38
CA ASP A 118 3.41 10.56 -9.25
C ASP A 118 2.65 10.89 -10.54
N HIS A 119 1.91 9.90 -11.07
CA HIS A 119 1.11 10.07 -12.27
C HIS A 119 -0.18 9.24 -12.18
N ILE A 120 -1.31 9.88 -12.46
CA ILE A 120 -2.61 9.23 -12.56
C ILE A 120 -3.13 9.38 -13.99
N GLY A 121 -3.11 8.28 -14.69
CA GLY A 121 -3.49 8.22 -16.10
C GLY A 121 -4.77 7.43 -16.36
N ARG A 122 -5.21 7.46 -17.61
CA ARG A 122 -6.41 6.72 -18.04
C ARG A 122 -6.23 5.19 -17.96
N HIS A 123 -5.00 4.72 -18.19
CA HIS A 123 -4.67 3.30 -18.31
C HIS A 123 -3.58 2.85 -17.35
N LEU A 124 -2.71 3.76 -16.93
CA LEU A 124 -1.60 3.47 -16.03
C LEU A 124 -1.50 4.54 -14.96
N ASN A 125 -1.32 4.09 -13.73
CA ASN A 125 -0.95 4.92 -12.59
C ASN A 125 0.48 4.61 -12.18
N GLN A 126 1.25 5.61 -11.79
CA GLN A 126 2.61 5.46 -11.30
C GLN A 126 2.75 6.04 -9.90
N PHE A 127 3.52 5.34 -9.08
CA PHE A 127 3.72 5.67 -7.68
C PHE A 127 5.18 5.53 -7.29
N THR A 128 5.63 6.38 -6.39
CA THR A 128 6.79 6.14 -5.56
C THR A 128 6.35 5.62 -4.19
N CYS A 129 7.23 4.86 -3.56
CA CYS A 129 6.96 4.26 -2.25
C CYS A 129 8.25 4.26 -1.40
N SER A 130 8.11 4.52 -0.11
CA SER A 130 9.17 4.35 0.87
C SER A 130 8.70 3.51 2.05
N ILE A 131 9.62 2.72 2.60
CA ILE A 131 9.42 1.97 3.84
C ILE A 131 10.43 2.45 4.87
N VAL A 132 9.94 2.73 6.06
CA VAL A 132 10.75 3.14 7.21
C VAL A 132 10.44 2.27 8.41
N SER A 133 11.40 2.07 9.31
CA SER A 133 11.11 1.56 10.64
C SER A 133 10.34 2.63 11.42
N ALA A 134 9.26 2.25 12.13
CA ALA A 134 8.50 3.20 12.94
C ALA A 134 9.34 3.89 14.04
N LYS A 135 10.49 3.31 14.40
CA LYS A 135 11.44 3.92 15.36
C LYS A 135 12.39 4.96 14.73
N GLU A 136 12.60 4.88 13.42
CA GLU A 136 13.50 5.78 12.68
C GLU A 136 12.82 6.25 11.39
N PRO A 137 11.75 7.08 11.51
CA PRO A 137 10.89 7.45 10.38
C PRO A 137 11.61 8.32 9.33
N ASP A 138 12.74 8.92 9.68
CA ASP A 138 13.54 9.76 8.77
C ASP A 138 14.55 8.96 7.93
N LYS A 139 14.66 7.64 8.18
CA LYS A 139 15.62 6.76 7.47
C LYS A 139 14.89 5.75 6.58
N PRO A 140 14.86 5.95 5.26
CA PRO A 140 14.26 4.96 4.37
C PRO A 140 15.04 3.66 4.39
N CYS A 141 14.35 2.58 4.74
CA CYS A 141 14.88 1.21 4.67
C CYS A 141 14.71 0.61 3.28
N VAL A 142 13.64 1.01 2.59
CA VAL A 142 13.32 0.57 1.23
C VAL A 142 12.76 1.74 0.45
N THR A 143 13.12 1.82 -0.83
CA THR A 143 12.42 2.67 -1.81
C THR A 143 11.90 1.82 -2.95
N ALA A 144 10.76 2.18 -3.49
CA ALA A 144 10.16 1.46 -4.62
C ALA A 144 9.48 2.41 -5.59
N ILE A 145 9.35 1.96 -6.83
CA ILE A 145 8.55 2.58 -7.89
C ILE A 145 7.61 1.51 -8.42
N GLY A 146 6.32 1.82 -8.53
CA GLY A 146 5.30 0.92 -9.05
C GLY A 146 4.49 1.53 -10.18
N THR A 147 4.16 0.70 -11.18
CA THR A 147 3.23 1.03 -12.25
C THR A 147 2.05 0.07 -12.18
N TYR A 148 0.84 0.63 -12.18
CA TYR A 148 -0.41 -0.12 -12.04
C TYR A 148 -1.30 0.11 -13.25
N TYR A 149 -1.84 -0.98 -13.79
CA TYR A 149 -2.77 -0.92 -14.88
C TYR A 149 -4.19 -0.64 -14.38
N VAL A 150 -4.85 0.39 -14.92
CA VAL A 150 -6.22 0.73 -14.57
C VAL A 150 -7.17 -0.06 -15.47
N HIS A 151 -7.69 -1.18 -14.95
CA HIS A 151 -8.68 -1.99 -15.66
C HIS A 151 -10.08 -1.56 -15.23
N LYS A 152 -10.79 -0.85 -16.11
CA LYS A 152 -12.20 -0.54 -15.89
C LYS A 152 -13.02 -1.80 -16.10
N LEU A 153 -13.69 -2.26 -15.06
CA LEU A 153 -14.73 -3.26 -15.23
C LEU A 153 -15.85 -2.63 -16.06
N TYR A 154 -16.00 -3.04 -17.31
CA TYR A 154 -17.18 -2.70 -18.07
C TYR A 154 -18.39 -3.28 -17.34
N LYS A 155 -19.29 -2.42 -16.85
CA LYS A 155 -20.64 -2.90 -16.53
C LYS A 155 -21.23 -3.34 -17.87
N GLU A 156 -21.46 -4.64 -18.02
CA GLU A 156 -22.31 -5.13 -19.11
C GLU A 156 -23.64 -4.37 -19.02
N LYS A 157 -24.05 -3.79 -20.18
CA LYS A 157 -25.29 -3.05 -20.30
C LYS A 157 -26.47 -3.99 -20.27
#